data_0f3ce141f0ecf80ffc646b6b2ee23fae
#
_entry.id   0f3ce141f0ecf80ffc646b6b2ee23fae
#
_cell.length_a   1.000
_cell.length_b   1.000
_cell.length_c   1.000
_cell.angle_alpha   90.00
_cell.angle_beta   90.00
_cell.angle_gamma   90.00
#
_symmetry.space_group_name_H-M   'P 1'
#
loop_
_entity.id
_entity.type
_entity.pdbx_description
1 polymer ?
#
loop_
_entity_poly.entity_id
_entity_poly.type
_entity_poly.pdbx_seq_one_letter_code
_entity_poly.pdbx_strand_id
1 'polypeptide(L)'
;VDLKSNASDKFYSSINEFSQNLAQGLADKLKQNENLKYFDISLDLQENQKPTIEIQSVSKLKEDNDSAYFNQTNLSSYNGETTINLGFGKRKLYKDETVMLGSNVFVDYQFDESHLRNGLGVEAISSVFDLRGNYYNAISGFKATDEGREKALDGYDIQLNYHVTGKNNTDLYLQTFEWENPNSTYKEKGEKFGITSQIGNLNLNLGYVNDNKNNDGFFAGVKLVVPLGDTNENQP
;
A
#
# COMPACT_ATOMS: atom_id res chain seq x y z
N VAL A 1 -38.80 -7.78 -5.42
CA VAL A 1 -37.79 -6.85 -4.86
C VAL A 1 -36.94 -7.57 -3.82
N ASP A 2 -37.46 -8.56 -3.08
CA ASP A 2 -36.76 -9.15 -1.92
C ASP A 2 -35.64 -10.18 -2.26
N LEU A 3 -35.68 -10.81 -3.44
CA LEU A 3 -34.73 -11.88 -3.76
C LEU A 3 -33.30 -11.35 -4.11
N LYS A 4 -33.19 -10.18 -4.74
CA LYS A 4 -31.91 -9.60 -5.09
C LYS A 4 -31.20 -8.99 -3.87
N SER A 5 -31.93 -8.33 -2.99
CA SER A 5 -31.36 -7.80 -1.74
C SER A 5 -30.88 -8.95 -0.84
N ASN A 6 -31.69 -10.02 -0.69
CA ASN A 6 -31.33 -11.19 0.11
C ASN A 6 -30.09 -11.95 -0.42
N ALA A 7 -29.87 -12.00 -1.74
CA ALA A 7 -28.69 -12.64 -2.32
C ALA A 7 -27.43 -11.77 -2.11
N SER A 8 -27.55 -10.46 -2.28
CA SER A 8 -26.48 -9.49 -2.02
C SER A 8 -26.08 -9.51 -0.56
N ASP A 9 -27.04 -9.43 0.36
CA ASP A 9 -26.76 -9.43 1.80
C ASP A 9 -26.10 -10.73 2.26
N LYS A 10 -26.53 -11.86 1.74
CA LYS A 10 -25.90 -13.17 1.99
C LYS A 10 -24.48 -13.25 1.43
N PHE A 11 -24.24 -12.71 0.25
CA PHE A 11 -22.90 -12.67 -0.35
C PHE A 11 -21.94 -11.82 0.49
N TYR A 12 -22.37 -10.60 0.87
CA TYR A 12 -21.57 -9.72 1.73
C TYR A 12 -21.31 -10.35 3.10
N SER A 13 -22.31 -10.97 3.72
CA SER A 13 -22.13 -11.63 5.02
C SER A 13 -21.16 -12.80 4.93
N SER A 14 -21.22 -13.61 3.87
CA SER A 14 -20.31 -14.75 3.66
C SER A 14 -18.86 -14.29 3.44
N ILE A 15 -18.65 -13.25 2.63
CA ILE A 15 -17.31 -12.67 2.42
C ILE A 15 -16.78 -12.09 3.73
N ASN A 16 -17.61 -11.36 4.46
CA ASN A 16 -17.23 -10.78 5.74
C ASN A 16 -16.83 -11.86 6.76
N GLU A 17 -17.63 -12.90 6.92
CA GLU A 17 -17.34 -14.03 7.81
C GLU A 17 -16.04 -14.76 7.41
N PHE A 18 -15.85 -15.05 6.12
CA PHE A 18 -14.63 -15.67 5.60
C PHE A 18 -13.41 -14.80 5.90
N SER A 19 -13.47 -13.50 5.61
CA SER A 19 -12.36 -12.58 5.84
C SER A 19 -12.03 -12.44 7.32
N GLN A 20 -13.03 -12.38 8.19
CA GLN A 20 -12.82 -12.32 9.63
C GLN A 20 -12.16 -13.59 10.18
N ASN A 21 -12.61 -14.77 9.76
CA ASN A 21 -12.03 -16.03 10.18
C ASN A 21 -10.56 -16.16 9.75
N LEU A 22 -10.24 -15.78 8.52
CA LEU A 22 -8.87 -15.79 8.01
C LEU A 22 -7.98 -14.78 8.73
N ALA A 23 -8.45 -13.54 8.88
CA ALA A 23 -7.73 -12.49 9.57
C ALA A 23 -7.51 -12.83 11.05
N GLN A 24 -8.49 -13.39 11.73
CA GLN A 24 -8.39 -13.82 13.12
C GLN A 24 -7.37 -14.95 13.28
N GLY A 25 -7.35 -15.93 12.39
CA GLY A 25 -6.38 -17.04 12.43
C GLY A 25 -4.93 -16.56 12.25
N LEU A 26 -4.71 -15.49 11.48
CA LEU A 26 -3.41 -14.82 11.37
C LEU A 26 -3.11 -13.97 12.60
N ALA A 27 -4.08 -13.21 13.08
CA ALA A 27 -3.94 -12.34 14.26
C ALA A 27 -3.50 -13.14 15.49
N ASP A 28 -4.06 -14.32 15.74
CA ASP A 28 -3.73 -15.14 16.89
C ASP A 28 -2.27 -15.57 16.91
N LYS A 29 -1.64 -15.66 15.74
CA LYS A 29 -0.20 -15.95 15.61
C LYS A 29 0.67 -14.70 15.75
N LEU A 30 0.20 -13.57 15.23
CA LEU A 30 0.96 -12.32 15.13
C LEU A 30 0.87 -11.47 16.41
N LYS A 31 -0.22 -11.56 17.17
CA LYS A 31 -0.44 -10.84 18.45
C LYS A 31 0.59 -11.12 19.55
N GLN A 32 1.39 -12.16 19.40
CA GLN A 32 2.50 -12.44 20.32
C GLN A 32 3.59 -11.36 20.28
N ASN A 33 3.65 -10.57 19.21
CA ASN A 33 4.53 -9.41 19.07
C ASN A 33 3.77 -8.12 19.36
N GLU A 34 3.84 -7.63 20.59
CA GLU A 34 3.15 -6.40 21.04
C GLU A 34 3.55 -5.14 20.27
N ASN A 35 4.71 -5.13 19.63
CA ASN A 35 5.19 -4.01 18.82
C ASN A 35 4.60 -4.00 17.42
N LEU A 36 4.12 -5.13 16.92
CA LEU A 36 3.49 -5.22 15.60
C LEU A 36 2.10 -4.56 15.65
N LYS A 37 1.91 -3.48 14.89
CA LYS A 37 0.69 -2.67 14.92
C LYS A 37 -0.14 -2.79 13.65
N TYR A 38 0.47 -3.22 12.55
CA TYR A 38 -0.21 -3.40 11.27
C TYR A 38 0.40 -4.57 10.51
N PHE A 39 -0.46 -5.34 9.87
CA PHE A 39 -0.07 -6.41 8.96
C PHE A 39 -1.14 -6.58 7.89
N ASP A 40 -0.73 -6.63 6.64
CA ASP A 40 -1.63 -6.96 5.53
C ASP A 40 -0.96 -7.87 4.49
N ILE A 41 -1.81 -8.49 3.69
CA ILE A 41 -1.44 -9.23 2.48
C ILE A 41 -2.35 -8.76 1.36
N SER A 42 -1.78 -8.37 0.22
CA SER A 42 -2.54 -7.98 -0.97
C SER A 42 -2.20 -8.81 -2.19
N LEU A 43 -3.17 -8.89 -3.09
CA LEU A 43 -3.05 -9.42 -4.44
C LEU A 43 -3.66 -8.39 -5.39
N ASP A 44 -2.88 -7.90 -6.33
CA ASP A 44 -3.31 -6.98 -7.35
C ASP A 44 -3.12 -7.58 -8.74
N LEU A 45 -4.13 -7.40 -9.57
CA LEU A 45 -4.20 -7.83 -10.97
C LEU A 45 -4.34 -6.60 -11.85
N GLN A 46 -3.48 -6.47 -12.85
CA GLN A 46 -3.56 -5.41 -13.86
C GLN A 46 -3.54 -6.03 -15.24
N GLU A 47 -4.28 -5.44 -16.17
CA GLU A 47 -4.24 -5.86 -17.57
C GLU A 47 -2.81 -5.85 -18.11
N ASN A 48 -2.45 -6.87 -18.87
CA ASN A 48 -1.13 -7.04 -19.50
C ASN A 48 0.07 -7.14 -18.54
N GLN A 49 -0.17 -7.37 -17.24
CA GLN A 49 0.90 -7.56 -16.25
C GLN A 49 0.72 -8.86 -15.47
N LYS A 50 1.82 -9.37 -14.92
CA LYS A 50 1.75 -10.48 -13.97
C LYS A 50 1.11 -10.00 -12.66
N PRO A 51 0.43 -10.89 -11.92
CA PRO A 51 -0.09 -10.56 -10.61
C PRO A 51 0.98 -10.01 -9.66
N THR A 52 0.63 -9.01 -8.88
CA THR A 52 1.46 -8.48 -7.80
C THR A 52 0.97 -9.02 -6.46
N ILE A 53 1.86 -9.59 -5.68
CA ILE A 53 1.59 -10.01 -4.31
C ILE A 53 2.43 -9.13 -3.39
N GLU A 54 1.83 -8.64 -2.32
CA GLU A 54 2.51 -7.80 -1.35
C GLU A 54 2.18 -8.25 0.08
N ILE A 55 3.18 -8.24 0.95
CA ILE A 55 3.05 -8.47 2.40
C ILE A 55 3.67 -7.27 3.09
N GLN A 56 2.88 -6.57 3.90
CA GLN A 56 3.32 -5.40 4.63
C GLN A 56 3.16 -5.58 6.13
N SER A 57 4.11 -5.05 6.88
CA SER A 57 4.04 -4.95 8.33
C SER A 57 4.54 -3.60 8.82
N VAL A 58 3.93 -3.09 9.89
CA VAL A 58 4.39 -1.90 10.59
C VAL A 58 4.50 -2.23 12.08
N SER A 59 5.68 -1.97 12.64
CA SER A 59 5.93 -2.15 14.07
C SER A 59 6.25 -0.82 14.72
N LYS A 60 5.70 -0.63 15.92
CA LYS A 60 5.97 0.51 16.77
C LYS A 60 7.35 0.35 17.42
N LEU A 61 8.19 1.36 17.32
CA LEU A 61 9.50 1.44 17.99
C LEU A 61 9.42 2.24 19.28
N LYS A 62 8.75 3.38 19.23
CA LYS A 62 8.55 4.28 20.36
C LYS A 62 7.28 5.09 20.14
N GLU A 63 6.58 5.40 21.22
CA GLU A 63 5.39 6.26 21.22
C GLU A 63 5.48 7.27 22.36
N ASP A 64 5.14 8.49 22.06
CA ASP A 64 4.95 9.59 23.00
C ASP A 64 3.48 10.07 22.87
N ASN A 65 3.03 11.05 23.65
CA ASN A 65 1.62 11.46 23.69
C ASN A 65 1.04 11.89 22.32
N ASP A 66 1.84 12.49 21.45
CA ASP A 66 1.41 13.03 20.16
C ASP A 66 2.22 12.50 18.98
N SER A 67 3.16 11.62 19.21
CA SER A 67 4.04 11.11 18.16
C SER A 67 4.42 9.64 18.33
N ALA A 68 4.61 8.95 17.21
CA ALA A 68 5.09 7.58 17.17
C ALA A 68 6.25 7.42 16.18
N TYR A 69 7.23 6.61 16.56
CA TYR A 69 8.29 6.12 15.69
C TYR A 69 7.98 4.69 15.30
N PHE A 70 8.16 4.36 14.05
CA PHE A 70 7.84 3.04 13.51
C PHE A 70 8.89 2.54 12.53
N ASN A 71 8.93 1.24 12.35
CA ASN A 71 9.53 0.62 11.18
C ASN A 71 8.45 -0.02 10.33
N GLN A 72 8.68 0.00 9.02
CA GLN A 72 7.84 -0.66 8.03
C GLN A 72 8.69 -1.67 7.28
N THR A 73 8.14 -2.85 7.05
CA THR A 73 8.72 -3.85 6.17
C THR A 73 7.68 -4.24 5.15
N ASN A 74 8.07 -4.23 3.88
CA ASN A 74 7.24 -4.67 2.78
C ASN A 74 8.02 -5.65 1.93
N LEU A 75 7.38 -6.75 1.56
CA LEU A 75 7.87 -7.73 0.61
C LEU A 75 6.87 -7.80 -0.54
N SER A 76 7.32 -7.49 -1.74
CA SER A 76 6.45 -7.49 -2.92
C SER A 76 7.04 -8.31 -4.05
N SER A 77 6.15 -8.91 -4.85
CA SER A 77 6.50 -9.49 -6.14
C SER A 77 5.76 -8.71 -7.21
N TYR A 78 6.46 -7.87 -7.96
CA TYR A 78 5.92 -7.08 -9.05
C TYR A 78 6.49 -7.58 -10.38
N ASN A 79 5.63 -7.88 -11.34
CA ASN A 79 5.98 -8.41 -12.66
C ASN A 79 6.90 -9.65 -12.64
N GLY A 80 6.92 -10.37 -11.51
CA GLY A 80 7.77 -11.56 -11.29
C GLY A 80 9.08 -11.27 -10.61
N GLU A 81 9.39 -10.01 -10.29
CA GLU A 81 10.58 -9.59 -9.55
C GLU A 81 10.25 -9.36 -8.08
N THR A 82 11.12 -9.83 -7.20
CA THR A 82 10.90 -9.76 -5.76
C THR A 82 11.69 -8.62 -5.14
N THR A 83 11.00 -7.75 -4.42
CA THR A 83 11.60 -6.59 -3.74
C THR A 83 11.26 -6.60 -2.25
N ILE A 84 12.25 -6.34 -1.40
CA ILE A 84 12.04 -6.00 0.00
C ILE A 84 12.25 -4.50 0.21
N ASN A 85 11.31 -3.86 0.91
CA ASN A 85 11.41 -2.47 1.39
C ASN A 85 11.53 -2.46 2.90
N LEU A 86 12.47 -1.70 3.43
CA LEU A 86 12.67 -1.47 4.85
C LEU A 86 12.64 0.04 5.11
N GLY A 87 11.67 0.49 5.90
CA GLY A 87 11.45 1.90 6.20
C GLY A 87 11.49 2.19 7.70
N PHE A 88 11.91 3.41 8.05
CA PHE A 88 11.83 3.97 9.39
C PHE A 88 11.18 5.34 9.31
N GLY A 89 10.20 5.59 10.16
CA GLY A 89 9.43 6.81 10.09
C GLY A 89 8.99 7.33 11.46
N LYS A 90 8.47 8.54 11.38
CA LYS A 90 7.83 9.23 12.50
C LYS A 90 6.50 9.80 12.04
N ARG A 91 5.48 9.63 12.86
CA ARG A 91 4.17 10.29 12.75
C ARG A 91 3.96 11.21 13.93
N LYS A 92 3.29 12.32 13.69
CA LYS A 92 2.92 13.26 14.74
C LYS A 92 1.51 13.81 14.50
N LEU A 93 0.70 13.83 15.58
CA LEU A 93 -0.64 14.42 15.59
C LEU A 93 -0.55 15.94 15.78
N TYR A 94 -1.40 16.65 15.05
CA TYR A 94 -1.51 18.11 15.05
C TYR A 94 -2.98 18.55 15.10
N LYS A 95 -3.21 19.82 15.40
CA LYS A 95 -4.52 20.47 15.38
C LYS A 95 -5.58 19.69 16.18
N ASP A 96 -5.32 19.52 17.46
CA ASP A 96 -6.21 18.78 18.36
C ASP A 96 -6.52 17.36 17.83
N GLU A 97 -5.48 16.69 17.30
CA GLU A 97 -5.52 15.31 16.80
C GLU A 97 -6.33 15.11 15.52
N THR A 98 -6.64 16.19 14.77
CA THR A 98 -7.41 16.10 13.51
C THR A 98 -6.56 15.86 12.27
N VAL A 99 -5.24 16.09 12.36
CA VAL A 99 -4.29 15.88 11.27
C VAL A 99 -3.05 15.16 11.78
N MET A 100 -2.69 14.09 11.15
CA MET A 100 -1.43 13.37 11.37
C MET A 100 -0.46 13.68 10.24
N LEU A 101 0.73 14.17 10.57
CA LEU A 101 1.83 14.33 9.62
C LEU A 101 2.87 13.25 9.86
N GLY A 102 3.34 12.65 8.78
CA GLY A 102 4.36 11.61 8.81
C GLY A 102 5.50 11.87 7.83
N SER A 103 6.66 11.33 8.18
CA SER A 103 7.80 11.23 7.27
C SER A 103 8.56 9.94 7.52
N ASN A 104 9.14 9.38 6.48
CA ASN A 104 9.97 8.18 6.56
C ASN A 104 11.17 8.24 5.62
N VAL A 105 12.15 7.43 5.91
CA VAL A 105 13.25 7.05 5.03
C VAL A 105 13.17 5.55 4.79
N PHE A 106 13.50 5.12 3.60
CA PHE A 106 13.43 3.69 3.28
C PHE A 106 14.51 3.25 2.30
N VAL A 107 14.71 1.95 2.23
CA VAL A 107 15.60 1.28 1.29
C VAL A 107 14.85 0.15 0.63
N ASP A 108 14.92 0.07 -0.70
CA ASP A 108 14.40 -1.03 -1.52
C ASP A 108 15.55 -1.89 -2.03
N TYR A 109 15.43 -3.20 -1.88
CA TYR A 109 16.34 -4.15 -2.49
C TYR A 109 15.57 -5.17 -3.32
N GLN A 110 15.81 -5.18 -4.63
CA GLN A 110 15.30 -6.16 -5.57
C GLN A 110 16.27 -7.32 -5.66
N PHE A 111 15.78 -8.54 -5.41
CA PHE A 111 16.63 -9.72 -5.33
C PHE A 111 17.12 -10.20 -6.69
N ASP A 112 16.27 -10.17 -7.70
CA ASP A 112 16.52 -10.77 -9.01
C ASP A 112 17.76 -10.14 -9.69
N GLU A 113 17.78 -8.82 -9.83
CA GLU A 113 18.88 -8.09 -10.47
C GLU A 113 19.79 -7.36 -9.48
N SER A 114 19.59 -7.58 -8.17
CA SER A 114 20.37 -6.95 -7.10
C SER A 114 20.37 -5.42 -7.17
N HIS A 115 19.23 -4.83 -7.52
CA HIS A 115 19.05 -3.40 -7.54
C HIS A 115 18.78 -2.84 -6.15
N LEU A 116 19.38 -1.69 -5.85
CA LEU A 116 19.25 -0.99 -4.58
C LEU A 116 18.79 0.45 -4.82
N ARG A 117 17.74 0.87 -4.12
CA ARG A 117 17.28 2.27 -4.04
C ARG A 117 17.17 2.70 -2.58
N ASN A 118 17.26 3.98 -2.33
CA ASN A 118 16.78 4.61 -1.12
C ASN A 118 15.68 5.61 -1.44
N GLY A 119 14.93 6.02 -0.43
CA GLY A 119 13.87 6.99 -0.64
C GLY A 119 13.46 7.72 0.61
N LEU A 120 12.63 8.72 0.36
CA LEU A 120 12.01 9.57 1.38
C LEU A 120 10.50 9.56 1.13
N GLY A 121 9.73 9.42 2.21
CA GLY A 121 8.28 9.55 2.15
C GLY A 121 7.77 10.63 3.08
N VAL A 122 6.68 11.27 2.68
CA VAL A 122 5.91 12.20 3.51
C VAL A 122 4.43 11.89 3.40
N GLU A 123 3.70 12.11 4.47
CA GLU A 123 2.26 11.90 4.50
C GLU A 123 1.54 12.96 5.34
N ALA A 124 0.32 13.29 4.93
CA ALA A 124 -0.64 14.05 5.71
C ALA A 124 -1.97 13.30 5.70
N ILE A 125 -2.44 12.91 6.85
CA ILE A 125 -3.62 12.06 7.03
C ILE A 125 -4.65 12.79 7.87
N SER A 126 -5.89 12.78 7.42
CA SER A 126 -7.03 13.36 8.15
C SER A 126 -8.27 12.47 7.99
N SER A 127 -9.36 12.82 8.65
CA SER A 127 -10.65 12.12 8.49
C SER A 127 -11.32 12.32 7.12
N VAL A 128 -10.84 13.26 6.30
CA VAL A 128 -11.43 13.61 5.01
C VAL A 128 -10.56 13.18 3.84
N PHE A 129 -9.24 13.29 3.97
CA PHE A 129 -8.30 12.93 2.92
C PHE A 129 -6.96 12.49 3.48
N ASP A 130 -6.25 11.66 2.71
CA ASP A 130 -4.85 11.34 2.90
C ASP A 130 -4.06 11.81 1.68
N LEU A 131 -2.95 12.49 1.92
CA LEU A 131 -1.96 12.83 0.91
C LEU A 131 -0.65 12.11 1.25
N ARG A 132 -0.10 11.36 0.30
CA ARG A 132 1.19 10.68 0.44
C ARG A 132 2.07 10.99 -0.76
N GLY A 133 3.35 11.16 -0.51
CA GLY A 133 4.33 11.33 -1.57
C GLY A 133 5.64 10.64 -1.22
N ASN A 134 6.22 9.96 -2.19
CA ASN A 134 7.50 9.28 -2.06
C ASN A 134 8.46 9.75 -3.16
N TYR A 135 9.72 9.83 -2.82
CA TYR A 135 10.82 10.05 -3.75
C TYR A 135 11.82 8.90 -3.64
N TYR A 136 12.27 8.40 -4.78
CA TYR A 136 13.15 7.26 -4.90
C TYR A 136 14.43 7.65 -5.62
N ASN A 137 15.56 7.18 -5.11
CA ASN A 137 16.88 7.42 -5.71
C ASN A 137 17.62 6.09 -5.86
N ALA A 138 17.98 5.75 -7.09
CA ALA A 138 18.74 4.55 -7.43
C ALA A 138 20.20 4.65 -6.97
N ILE A 139 20.59 3.77 -6.06
CA ILE A 139 21.96 3.68 -5.54
C ILE A 139 22.81 2.77 -6.43
N SER A 140 22.23 1.62 -6.85
CA SER A 140 22.96 0.66 -7.68
C SER A 140 23.20 1.20 -9.07
N GLY A 141 24.40 0.92 -9.61
CA GLY A 141 24.73 1.15 -11.00
C GLY A 141 24.05 0.17 -11.96
N PHE A 142 24.44 0.21 -13.22
CA PHE A 142 23.99 -0.75 -14.21
C PHE A 142 24.39 -2.18 -13.84
N LYS A 143 23.44 -3.11 -13.96
CA LYS A 143 23.65 -4.55 -13.80
C LYS A 143 23.50 -5.24 -15.16
N ALA A 144 24.26 -6.30 -15.37
CA ALA A 144 24.10 -7.16 -16.56
C ALA A 144 22.95 -8.13 -16.27
N THR A 145 22.01 -8.23 -17.19
CA THR A 145 20.88 -9.14 -17.18
C THR A 145 20.85 -9.95 -18.46
N ASP A 146 20.01 -10.97 -18.53
CA ASP A 146 19.83 -11.77 -19.75
C ASP A 146 19.26 -10.93 -20.92
N GLU A 147 18.56 -9.85 -20.61
CA GLU A 147 17.96 -8.92 -21.58
C GLU A 147 18.86 -7.72 -21.92
N GLY A 148 20.03 -7.61 -21.28
CA GLY A 148 20.98 -6.53 -21.53
C GLY A 148 21.56 -5.89 -20.27
N ARG A 149 21.52 -4.57 -20.19
CA ARG A 149 21.99 -3.82 -19.02
C ARG A 149 20.85 -3.00 -18.44
N GLU A 150 20.55 -3.25 -17.20
CA GLU A 150 19.48 -2.59 -16.46
C GLU A 150 20.01 -1.76 -15.29
N LYS A 151 19.24 -0.79 -14.87
CA LYS A 151 19.48 0.06 -13.69
C LYS A 151 18.15 0.34 -13.02
N ALA A 152 18.15 0.34 -11.69
CA ALA A 152 17.02 0.84 -10.92
C ALA A 152 16.68 2.28 -11.33
N LEU A 153 15.39 2.62 -11.36
CA LEU A 153 14.91 3.94 -11.74
C LEU A 153 14.87 4.88 -10.54
N ASP A 154 15.24 6.13 -10.77
CA ASP A 154 14.86 7.24 -9.90
C ASP A 154 13.40 7.59 -10.16
N GLY A 155 12.73 8.21 -9.20
CA GLY A 155 11.35 8.61 -9.46
C GLY A 155 10.61 9.14 -8.24
N TYR A 156 9.35 9.38 -8.43
CA TYR A 156 8.44 9.78 -7.37
C TYR A 156 7.02 9.27 -7.64
N ASP A 157 6.26 9.15 -6.59
CA ASP A 157 4.79 9.02 -6.65
C ASP A 157 4.14 9.97 -5.64
N ILE A 158 2.93 10.42 -5.99
CA ILE A 158 2.07 11.22 -5.13
C ILE A 158 0.67 10.66 -5.23
N GLN A 159 0.06 10.35 -4.09
CA GLN A 159 -1.30 9.82 -4.01
C GLN A 159 -2.17 10.66 -3.09
N LEU A 160 -3.35 10.99 -3.56
CA LEU A 160 -4.43 11.60 -2.80
C LEU A 160 -5.58 10.61 -2.67
N ASN A 161 -6.00 10.31 -1.46
CA ASN A 161 -7.22 9.57 -1.16
C ASN A 161 -8.25 10.54 -0.57
N TYR A 162 -9.49 10.43 -1.02
CA TYR A 162 -10.65 11.12 -0.47
C TYR A 162 -11.57 10.11 0.19
N HIS A 163 -11.83 10.28 1.48
CA HIS A 163 -12.69 9.40 2.28
C HIS A 163 -14.16 9.76 2.05
N VAL A 164 -14.88 8.87 1.38
CA VAL A 164 -16.31 9.06 1.12
C VAL A 164 -17.10 8.68 2.36
N THR A 165 -17.84 9.63 2.92
CA THR A 165 -18.70 9.38 4.06
C THR A 165 -19.88 8.46 3.68
N GLY A 166 -20.03 7.33 4.37
CA GLY A 166 -21.09 6.36 4.04
C GLY A 166 -21.04 5.10 4.90
N LYS A 167 -21.87 4.12 4.54
CA LYS A 167 -21.98 2.84 5.27
C LYS A 167 -20.79 1.91 5.11
N ASN A 168 -20.05 2.03 4.03
CA ASN A 168 -18.83 1.24 3.77
C ASN A 168 -17.68 2.23 3.67
N ASN A 169 -16.63 2.05 4.46
CA ASN A 169 -15.41 2.82 4.32
C ASN A 169 -14.93 2.73 2.88
N THR A 170 -15.16 3.78 2.13
CA THR A 170 -14.91 3.84 0.70
C THR A 170 -14.03 5.06 0.42
N ASP A 171 -12.94 4.85 -0.30
CA ASP A 171 -12.02 5.90 -0.72
C ASP A 171 -12.03 6.01 -2.23
N LEU A 172 -12.02 7.24 -2.72
CA LEU A 172 -11.63 7.56 -4.09
C LEU A 172 -10.19 8.02 -4.07
N TYR A 173 -9.38 7.55 -5.01
CA TYR A 173 -7.99 7.99 -5.06
C TYR A 173 -7.52 8.36 -6.46
N LEU A 174 -6.54 9.25 -6.46
CA LEU A 174 -5.73 9.63 -7.60
C LEU A 174 -4.27 9.50 -7.20
N GLN A 175 -3.48 8.84 -8.04
CA GLN A 175 -2.03 8.75 -7.91
C GLN A 175 -1.38 9.23 -9.22
N THR A 176 -0.32 10.00 -9.12
CA THR A 176 0.60 10.27 -10.22
C THR A 176 1.98 9.74 -9.90
N PHE A 177 2.68 9.29 -10.92
CA PHE A 177 4.03 8.75 -10.78
C PHE A 177 4.92 9.12 -11.96
N GLU A 178 6.22 9.18 -11.70
CA GLU A 178 7.24 9.35 -12.72
C GLU A 178 8.48 8.51 -12.33
N TRP A 179 8.99 7.75 -13.29
CA TRP A 179 10.18 6.91 -13.18
C TRP A 179 11.13 7.25 -14.32
N GLU A 180 12.39 7.46 -14.02
CA GLU A 180 13.38 7.79 -15.03
C GLU A 180 14.73 7.12 -14.77
N ASN A 181 15.46 6.88 -15.85
CA ASN A 181 16.86 6.50 -15.75
C ASN A 181 17.70 7.73 -16.12
N PRO A 182 18.40 8.39 -15.17
CA PRO A 182 19.13 9.62 -15.43
C PRO A 182 20.30 9.41 -16.42
N ASN A 183 20.68 8.18 -16.72
CA ASN A 183 21.76 7.84 -17.65
C ASN A 183 21.24 7.40 -19.03
N SER A 184 19.94 7.52 -19.28
CA SER A 184 19.32 7.18 -20.57
C SER A 184 18.14 8.10 -20.86
N THR A 185 17.48 7.89 -22.01
CA THR A 185 16.25 8.60 -22.36
C THR A 185 14.99 7.93 -21.81
N TYR A 186 15.14 6.86 -21.00
CA TYR A 186 13.98 6.19 -20.43
C TYR A 186 13.29 7.08 -19.41
N LYS A 187 12.01 7.31 -19.67
CA LYS A 187 11.12 8.02 -18.77
C LYS A 187 9.71 7.44 -18.89
N GLU A 188 9.18 6.98 -17.78
CA GLU A 188 7.82 6.51 -17.63
C GLU A 188 7.09 7.46 -16.69
N LYS A 189 5.89 7.86 -17.06
CA LYS A 189 5.01 8.68 -16.23
C LYS A 189 3.57 8.30 -16.47
N GLY A 190 2.77 8.36 -15.42
CA GLY A 190 1.37 8.00 -15.53
C GLY A 190 0.55 8.44 -14.34
N GLU A 191 -0.71 8.06 -14.42
CA GLU A 191 -1.72 8.36 -13.43
C GLU A 191 -2.54 7.09 -13.17
N LYS A 192 -2.90 6.88 -11.90
CA LYS A 192 -3.85 5.85 -11.48
C LYS A 192 -5.02 6.52 -10.79
N PHE A 193 -6.22 6.09 -11.09
CA PHE A 193 -7.41 6.51 -10.35
C PHE A 193 -8.28 5.29 -10.05
N GLY A 194 -8.90 5.30 -8.89
CA GLY A 194 -9.69 4.15 -8.49
C GLY A 194 -10.54 4.40 -7.26
N ILE A 195 -11.18 3.32 -6.87
CA ILE A 195 -12.03 3.24 -5.69
C ILE A 195 -11.58 2.05 -4.84
N THR A 196 -11.43 2.27 -3.56
CA THR A 196 -11.23 1.22 -2.56
C THR A 196 -12.44 1.15 -1.65
N SER A 197 -12.92 -0.05 -1.34
CA SER A 197 -14.05 -0.26 -0.44
C SER A 197 -13.74 -1.37 0.55
N GLN A 198 -14.02 -1.14 1.83
CA GLN A 198 -13.78 -2.10 2.90
C GLN A 198 -15.01 -2.95 3.19
N ILE A 199 -14.83 -4.26 3.24
CA ILE A 199 -15.83 -5.26 3.66
C ILE A 199 -15.18 -6.15 4.73
N GLY A 200 -15.52 -5.90 5.99
CA GLY A 200 -14.83 -6.56 7.11
C GLY A 200 -13.33 -6.28 7.10
N ASN A 201 -12.52 -7.32 7.05
CA ASN A 201 -11.07 -7.22 6.99
C ASN A 201 -10.49 -7.18 5.55
N LEU A 202 -11.35 -7.17 4.53
CA LEU A 202 -10.96 -7.06 3.13
C LEU A 202 -11.13 -5.63 2.62
N ASN A 203 -10.10 -5.11 1.96
CA ASN A 203 -10.19 -3.93 1.12
C ASN A 203 -10.19 -4.37 -0.35
N LEU A 204 -11.24 -4.02 -1.06
CA LEU A 204 -11.38 -4.26 -2.50
C LEU A 204 -10.99 -2.99 -3.24
N ASN A 205 -10.13 -3.13 -4.24
CA ASN A 205 -9.62 -2.02 -5.03
C ASN A 205 -9.96 -2.24 -6.51
N LEU A 206 -10.48 -1.21 -7.17
CA LEU A 206 -10.76 -1.22 -8.61
C LEU A 206 -10.34 0.11 -9.19
N GLY A 207 -9.72 0.10 -10.35
CA GLY A 207 -9.34 1.35 -11.00
C GLY A 207 -8.76 1.17 -12.40
N TYR A 208 -8.18 2.24 -12.88
CA TYR A 208 -7.55 2.33 -14.18
C TYR A 208 -6.21 3.06 -14.07
N VAL A 209 -5.23 2.56 -14.79
CA VAL A 209 -3.92 3.19 -14.96
C VAL A 209 -3.79 3.67 -16.40
N ASN A 210 -3.20 4.86 -16.57
CA ASN A 210 -2.84 5.43 -17.86
C ASN A 210 -1.39 5.89 -17.79
N ASP A 211 -0.55 5.45 -18.71
CA ASP A 211 0.85 5.83 -18.76
C ASP A 211 1.36 6.10 -20.18
N ASN A 212 2.60 6.55 -20.30
CA ASN A 212 3.22 6.84 -21.59
C ASN A 212 4.02 5.66 -22.16
N LYS A 213 3.88 4.44 -21.59
CA LYS A 213 4.58 3.21 -22.01
C LYS A 213 3.66 2.12 -22.53
N ASN A 214 2.37 2.42 -22.71
CA ASN A 214 1.32 1.48 -23.13
C ASN A 214 1.07 0.36 -22.08
N ASN A 215 1.27 0.66 -20.80
CA ASN A 215 0.84 -0.20 -19.69
C ASN A 215 -0.55 0.21 -19.17
N ASP A 216 -1.33 0.86 -20.03
CA ASP A 216 -2.70 1.28 -19.72
C ASP A 216 -3.59 0.08 -19.46
N GLY A 217 -4.51 0.20 -18.53
CA GLY A 217 -5.47 -0.87 -18.31
C GLY A 217 -6.24 -0.76 -17.00
N PHE A 218 -7.25 -1.60 -16.90
CA PHE A 218 -7.96 -1.79 -15.65
C PHE A 218 -7.13 -2.63 -14.68
N PHE A 219 -7.28 -2.34 -13.42
CA PHE A 219 -6.74 -3.18 -12.37
C PHE A 219 -7.80 -3.46 -11.31
N ALA A 220 -7.61 -4.58 -10.63
CA ALA A 220 -8.41 -5.02 -9.50
C ALA A 220 -7.49 -5.59 -8.42
N GLY A 221 -7.75 -5.26 -7.16
CA GLY A 221 -6.97 -5.76 -6.04
C GLY A 221 -7.82 -6.17 -4.87
N VAL A 222 -7.28 -7.05 -4.06
CA VAL A 222 -7.83 -7.44 -2.76
C VAL A 222 -6.72 -7.40 -1.72
N LYS A 223 -6.99 -6.77 -0.57
CA LYS A 223 -6.08 -6.68 0.56
C LYS A 223 -6.77 -7.21 1.81
N LEU A 224 -6.15 -8.17 2.47
CA LEU A 224 -6.56 -8.67 3.77
C LEU A 224 -5.78 -7.93 4.86
N VAL A 225 -6.45 -7.15 5.68
CA VAL A 225 -5.87 -6.47 6.84
C VAL A 225 -6.08 -7.33 8.08
N VAL A 226 -5.00 -7.61 8.81
CA VAL A 226 -5.05 -8.42 10.03
C VAL A 226 -5.22 -7.50 11.24
N PRO A 227 -6.30 -7.63 12.05
CA PRO A 227 -6.55 -6.80 13.21
C PRO A 227 -5.59 -7.20 14.36
N LEU A 228 -4.63 -6.34 14.67
CA LEU A 228 -3.60 -6.58 15.70
C LEU A 228 -3.83 -5.79 16.99
N GLY A 229 -4.77 -4.85 17.01
CA GLY A 229 -5.19 -4.10 18.19
C GLY A 229 -6.15 -4.89 19.10
N ASP A 230 -6.28 -4.46 20.35
CA ASP A 230 -7.37 -4.94 21.21
C ASP A 230 -8.71 -4.52 20.62
N THR A 231 -9.65 -5.46 20.56
CA THR A 231 -10.99 -5.29 19.99
C THR A 231 -11.88 -4.26 20.74
N ASN A 232 -11.33 -3.54 21.72
CA ASN A 232 -12.06 -2.62 22.59
C ASN A 232 -11.76 -1.13 22.34
N GLU A 233 -10.87 -0.77 21.42
CA GLU A 233 -10.70 0.64 21.05
C GLU A 233 -11.50 0.91 19.77
N ASN A 234 -12.59 1.68 19.94
CA ASN A 234 -13.34 2.29 18.86
C ASN A 234 -12.35 3.02 17.95
N GLN A 235 -12.17 2.53 16.73
CA GLN A 235 -11.46 3.29 15.71
C GLN A 235 -12.25 4.57 15.42
N PRO A 236 -11.61 5.73 15.37
CA PRO A 236 -12.24 7.00 15.03
C PRO A 236 -12.78 7.02 13.60
#